data_2eed0c6bcb1ba26eca095c91a357c8c5
#
_entry.id   2eed0c6bcb1ba26eca095c91a357c8c5
#
_cell.length_a   1.000
_cell.length_b   1.000
_cell.length_c   1.000
_cell.angle_alpha   90.00
_cell.angle_beta   90.00
_cell.angle_gamma   90.00
#
_symmetry.space_group_name_H-M   'P 1'
#
loop_
_entity.id
_entity.type
_entity.pdbx_description
1 polymer ?
#
loop_
_entity_poly.entity_id
_entity_poly.type
_entity_poly.pdbx_seq_one_letter_code
_entity_poly.pdbx_strand_id
1 'polypeptide(L)'
;MSRDVIKAAFLLTAMSFTVAGCQVESRSVYAIAASPSHAQISPNHALIARAKPLELDTPYVPPPGDPLVHHTAGFAKIMCSAVFITGLDADFAAENVGYFTAPYAERKKVGKPVVNRTAKTVTISIPGGVTRVAKYLGDQGCVTLPVGQSSVNFTPVTVESRLPAADSQPWPMGDVLPKDPPPAGIDLGKVKEAIDAAFEPAESLTAAFVVTWKGRLIGERYSQGITMDTPLESWSMGKSLTATLMGILINQGVYRLDQRAPIPEWQNAGDPRAKIQIADLLHMSSGLRIKAPDDPDYDPAGTYPDHLYLYTGCVNSFKYAATRPPQWPPNTVGRYRNTDPVLINYLVRLAVEKRNEQYLSFPRRALFDKIGIRTMVMETDPHGDFLTQGYELASARDWARLGNLYLQDGVWNGERILPEGYAKFVSTVAPAWAADGRPIYGGFFWINTDGDLPVPKEAYFMSGAGGQTTLIIPSHDLVVVRLRHFRGVQAGENGFKRALALLMEAVPTTH
;
A
#
# COMPACT_ATOMS: atom_id res chain seq x y z
N MET A 1 -36.11 64.53 50.98
CA MET A 1 -34.93 65.26 51.56
C MET A 1 -33.71 64.37 51.51
N SER A 2 -32.73 64.86 50.78
CA SER A 2 -31.28 64.74 50.99
C SER A 2 -30.70 63.26 51.05
N ARG A 3 -30.06 62.80 49.97
CA ARG A 3 -28.62 62.94 49.64
C ARG A 3 -27.69 62.20 50.60
N ASP A 4 -26.92 61.25 50.18
CA ASP A 4 -25.60 61.49 49.62
C ASP A 4 -25.03 60.25 48.89
N VAL A 5 -24.23 60.60 47.87
CA VAL A 5 -23.52 59.80 46.91
C VAL A 5 -22.22 59.31 47.54
N ILE A 6 -21.90 58.01 47.43
CA ILE A 6 -20.49 57.53 47.57
C ILE A 6 -20.11 56.81 46.29
N LYS A 7 -19.16 57.39 45.54
CA LYS A 7 -18.48 56.82 44.37
C LYS A 7 -17.45 55.79 44.88
N ALA A 8 -17.60 54.54 44.48
CA ALA A 8 -16.54 53.56 44.51
C ALA A 8 -15.98 53.34 43.10
N ALA A 9 -14.75 53.73 42.90
CA ALA A 9 -14.00 53.50 41.67
C ALA A 9 -13.56 52.02 41.62
N PHE A 10 -14.05 51.28 40.62
CA PHE A 10 -13.50 49.99 40.30
C PHE A 10 -12.39 50.15 39.25
N LEU A 11 -11.13 49.84 39.66
CA LEU A 11 -10.02 49.61 38.75
C LEU A 11 -10.31 48.35 37.96
N LEU A 12 -10.56 48.45 36.63
CA LEU A 12 -10.51 47.36 35.71
C LEU A 12 -9.05 47.09 35.35
N THR A 13 -8.48 46.00 35.91
CA THR A 13 -7.22 45.45 35.43
C THR A 13 -7.57 44.61 34.18
N ALA A 14 -7.22 45.10 33.02
CA ALA A 14 -7.32 44.34 31.76
C ALA A 14 -6.25 43.26 31.75
N MET A 15 -6.61 42.02 32.04
CA MET A 15 -5.83 40.85 31.70
C MET A 15 -5.94 40.57 30.21
N SER A 16 -4.91 40.96 29.47
CA SER A 16 -4.72 40.54 28.08
C SER A 16 -4.46 39.03 28.04
N PHE A 17 -5.47 38.25 27.71
CA PHE A 17 -5.26 36.85 27.27
C PHE A 17 -4.68 36.90 25.86
N THR A 18 -3.40 36.68 25.73
CA THR A 18 -2.77 36.28 24.47
C THR A 18 -3.26 34.87 24.15
N VAL A 19 -4.23 34.78 23.25
CA VAL A 19 -4.58 33.54 22.59
C VAL A 19 -3.37 33.17 21.73
N ALA A 20 -2.56 32.24 22.22
CA ALA A 20 -1.58 31.56 21.39
C ALA A 20 -2.36 30.85 20.28
N GLY A 21 -2.39 31.49 19.11
CA GLY A 21 -2.90 30.88 17.89
C GLY A 21 -2.06 29.65 17.62
N CYS A 22 -2.63 28.48 17.83
CA CYS A 22 -2.13 27.25 17.32
C CYS A 22 -2.18 27.33 15.78
N GLN A 23 -1.10 27.81 15.17
CA GLN A 23 -0.88 27.61 13.74
C GLN A 23 -0.70 26.11 13.57
N VAL A 24 -1.78 25.44 13.20
CA VAL A 24 -1.70 24.11 12.61
C VAL A 24 -1.04 24.33 11.25
N GLU A 25 0.30 24.22 11.22
CA GLU A 25 1.02 24.10 9.97
C GLU A 25 0.36 22.98 9.17
N SER A 26 -0.08 23.30 7.97
CA SER A 26 -0.57 22.35 6.99
C SER A 26 0.61 21.49 6.51
N ARG A 27 0.99 20.51 7.34
CA ARG A 27 1.95 19.49 6.92
C ARG A 27 1.36 18.73 5.75
N SER A 28 2.12 18.66 4.69
CA SER A 28 1.74 17.97 3.44
C SER A 28 1.17 16.58 3.74
N VAL A 29 -0.08 16.35 3.40
CA VAL A 29 -0.80 15.08 3.59
C VAL A 29 -0.12 13.93 2.84
N TYR A 30 0.73 14.25 1.88
CA TYR A 30 1.46 13.30 1.05
C TYR A 30 2.68 12.68 1.74
N ALA A 31 3.28 13.37 2.73
CA ALA A 31 4.42 12.86 3.51
C ALA A 31 4.06 11.67 4.43
N ILE A 32 2.76 11.36 4.58
CA ILE A 32 2.26 10.29 5.46
C ILE A 32 2.16 8.94 4.72
N ALA A 33 2.48 8.89 3.44
CA ALA A 33 2.39 7.68 2.64
C ALA A 33 3.61 6.74 2.78
N ALA A 34 4.73 7.25 3.23
CA ALA A 34 5.91 6.46 3.56
C ALA A 34 5.78 5.84 4.96
N SER A 35 6.57 4.81 5.23
CA SER A 35 6.69 4.13 6.53
C SER A 35 6.54 5.09 7.73
N PRO A 36 6.03 4.61 8.88
CA PRO A 36 5.70 5.44 10.04
C PRO A 36 6.81 6.39 10.53
N SER A 37 8.07 6.11 10.21
CA SER A 37 9.23 6.89 10.67
C SER A 37 9.66 8.03 9.77
N HIS A 38 9.11 8.16 8.56
CA HIS A 38 9.54 9.24 7.66
C HIS A 38 8.76 10.52 7.92
N ALA A 39 8.81 11.00 9.17
CA ALA A 39 8.43 12.34 9.56
C ALA A 39 9.37 13.34 8.87
N GLN A 40 8.79 14.21 8.01
CA GLN A 40 9.43 15.39 7.42
C GLN A 40 10.82 15.15 6.81
N ILE A 41 10.85 14.76 5.55
CA ILE A 41 12.00 15.05 4.72
C ILE A 41 11.94 16.55 4.43
N SER A 42 12.63 17.38 5.23
CA SER A 42 13.22 18.60 4.69
C SER A 42 13.97 18.18 3.43
N PRO A 43 13.96 18.95 2.33
CA PRO A 43 14.61 18.55 1.08
C PRO A 43 15.96 17.94 1.44
N ASN A 44 16.12 16.62 1.22
CA ASN A 44 17.37 15.99 1.60
C ASN A 44 18.40 16.38 0.54
N HIS A 45 19.04 17.53 0.78
CA HIS A 45 20.03 18.11 -0.15
C HIS A 45 21.12 17.10 -0.54
N ALA A 46 21.46 16.16 0.33
CA ALA A 46 22.45 15.13 0.04
C ALA A 46 21.93 14.15 -1.05
N LEU A 47 20.66 13.73 -0.97
CA LEU A 47 20.05 12.85 -1.98
C LEU A 47 19.91 13.55 -3.33
N ILE A 48 19.53 14.83 -3.32
CA ILE A 48 19.44 15.64 -4.54
C ILE A 48 20.83 15.83 -5.15
N ALA A 49 21.80 16.26 -4.34
CA ALA A 49 23.18 16.51 -4.79
C ALA A 49 23.83 15.25 -5.38
N ARG A 50 23.57 14.06 -4.79
CA ARG A 50 24.08 12.79 -5.31
C ARG A 50 23.43 12.39 -6.63
N ALA A 51 22.11 12.58 -6.78
CA ALA A 51 21.39 12.17 -7.97
C ALA A 51 21.60 13.12 -9.17
N LYS A 52 21.85 14.41 -8.92
CA LYS A 52 21.94 15.46 -9.95
C LYS A 52 23.00 15.20 -11.02
N PRO A 53 24.24 14.80 -10.69
CA PRO A 53 25.26 14.51 -11.73
C PRO A 53 24.95 13.29 -12.61
N LEU A 54 24.03 12.41 -12.16
CA LEU A 54 23.63 11.22 -12.91
C LEU A 54 22.43 11.49 -13.81
N GLU A 55 21.84 12.68 -13.73
CA GLU A 55 20.61 13.01 -14.43
C GLU A 55 20.84 13.11 -15.95
N LEU A 56 20.00 12.42 -16.70
CA LEU A 56 20.00 12.44 -18.16
C LEU A 56 19.26 13.69 -18.68
N ASP A 57 19.69 14.22 -19.81
CA ASP A 57 19.04 15.35 -20.47
C ASP A 57 17.78 14.90 -21.22
N THR A 58 16.70 14.71 -20.45
CA THR A 58 15.37 14.34 -20.94
C THR A 58 14.32 15.25 -20.32
N PRO A 59 13.27 15.62 -21.06
CA PRO A 59 12.24 16.50 -20.51
C PRO A 59 11.33 15.74 -19.51
N TYR A 60 10.91 16.44 -18.46
CA TYR A 60 9.77 15.98 -17.64
C TYR A 60 8.46 16.30 -18.36
N VAL A 61 7.59 15.31 -18.47
CA VAL A 61 6.24 15.46 -19.04
C VAL A 61 5.20 15.25 -17.94
N PRO A 62 4.61 16.33 -17.41
CA PRO A 62 3.65 16.22 -16.33
C PRO A 62 2.38 15.49 -16.77
N PRO A 63 1.67 14.83 -15.82
CA PRO A 63 0.34 14.30 -16.09
C PRO A 63 -0.61 15.40 -16.55
N PRO A 64 -1.48 15.12 -17.52
CA PRO A 64 -2.49 16.08 -17.96
C PRO A 64 -3.65 16.17 -16.98
N GLY A 65 -4.42 17.26 -17.04
CA GLY A 65 -5.67 17.45 -16.32
C GLY A 65 -5.54 18.25 -15.03
N ASP A 66 -6.68 18.46 -14.38
CA ASP A 66 -6.81 19.26 -13.17
C ASP A 66 -6.61 18.38 -11.91
N PRO A 67 -5.78 18.78 -10.93
CA PRO A 67 -5.56 18.04 -9.70
C PRO A 67 -6.84 17.70 -8.93
N LEU A 68 -7.82 18.63 -8.86
CA LEU A 68 -9.08 18.40 -8.17
C LEU A 68 -9.91 17.31 -8.84
N VAL A 69 -9.87 17.24 -10.19
CA VAL A 69 -10.54 16.16 -10.96
C VAL A 69 -9.92 14.80 -10.62
N HIS A 70 -8.59 14.73 -10.48
CA HIS A 70 -7.88 13.52 -10.08
C HIS A 70 -8.18 13.12 -8.63
N HIS A 71 -8.14 14.06 -7.69
CA HIS A 71 -8.52 13.79 -6.30
C HIS A 71 -9.98 13.34 -6.18
N THR A 72 -10.89 13.92 -6.97
CA THR A 72 -12.29 13.50 -7.01
C THR A 72 -12.45 12.09 -7.56
N ALA A 73 -11.65 11.69 -8.56
CA ALA A 73 -11.59 10.33 -9.08
C ALA A 73 -11.13 9.34 -8.00
N GLY A 74 -10.04 9.68 -7.30
CA GLY A 74 -9.54 8.90 -6.17
C GLY A 74 -10.56 8.76 -5.05
N PHE A 75 -11.29 9.84 -4.73
CA PHE A 75 -12.34 9.79 -3.71
C PHE A 75 -13.51 8.89 -4.12
N ALA A 76 -14.02 9.02 -5.35
CA ALA A 76 -15.08 8.15 -5.85
C ALA A 76 -14.65 6.67 -5.81
N LYS A 77 -13.41 6.40 -6.19
CA LYS A 77 -12.84 5.04 -6.19
C LYS A 77 -12.76 4.45 -4.79
N ILE A 78 -12.17 5.17 -3.83
CA ILE A 78 -12.02 4.70 -2.45
C ILE A 78 -13.38 4.46 -1.80
N MET A 79 -14.33 5.37 -2.00
CA MET A 79 -15.69 5.20 -1.50
C MET A 79 -16.38 3.96 -2.09
N CYS A 80 -16.18 3.70 -3.37
CA CYS A 80 -16.71 2.49 -4.01
C CYS A 80 -16.13 1.22 -3.36
N SER A 81 -14.82 1.13 -3.19
CA SER A 81 -14.15 -0.03 -2.57
C SER A 81 -14.57 -0.21 -1.11
N ALA A 82 -14.59 0.87 -0.34
CA ALA A 82 -14.99 0.82 1.06
C ALA A 82 -16.44 0.33 1.25
N VAL A 83 -17.37 0.78 0.38
CA VAL A 83 -18.79 0.42 0.50
C VAL A 83 -19.12 -0.95 -0.10
N PHE A 84 -18.56 -1.29 -1.28
CA PHE A 84 -18.97 -2.49 -2.01
C PHE A 84 -18.06 -3.70 -1.78
N ILE A 85 -16.82 -3.50 -1.33
CA ILE A 85 -15.88 -4.60 -1.05
C ILE A 85 -15.72 -4.80 0.45
N THR A 86 -15.31 -3.75 1.18
CA THR A 86 -15.14 -3.84 2.64
C THR A 86 -16.47 -3.89 3.39
N GLY A 87 -17.54 -3.28 2.83
CA GLY A 87 -18.86 -3.23 3.46
C GLY A 87 -19.02 -2.14 4.52
N LEU A 88 -18.16 -1.10 4.50
CA LEU A 88 -18.23 0.00 5.47
C LEU A 88 -19.45 0.89 5.24
N ASP A 89 -19.87 1.54 6.33
CA ASP A 89 -20.79 2.66 6.26
C ASP A 89 -20.16 3.80 5.42
N ALA A 90 -20.99 4.46 4.58
CA ALA A 90 -20.51 5.46 3.65
C ALA A 90 -19.98 6.74 4.34
N ASP A 91 -20.64 7.18 5.42
CA ASP A 91 -20.20 8.38 6.16
C ASP A 91 -18.90 8.06 6.93
N PHE A 92 -18.82 6.88 7.54
CA PHE A 92 -17.59 6.41 8.16
C PHE A 92 -16.43 6.33 7.18
N ALA A 93 -16.65 5.74 5.99
CA ALA A 93 -15.64 5.62 4.96
C ALA A 93 -15.15 6.98 4.44
N ALA A 94 -16.09 7.91 4.19
CA ALA A 94 -15.76 9.27 3.73
C ALA A 94 -14.89 10.03 4.74
N GLU A 95 -15.03 9.74 6.02
CA GLU A 95 -14.28 10.41 7.09
C GLU A 95 -12.95 9.74 7.41
N ASN A 96 -12.79 8.41 7.19
CA ASN A 96 -11.68 7.67 7.78
C ASN A 96 -10.79 6.91 6.78
N VAL A 97 -11.23 6.70 5.53
CA VAL A 97 -10.58 5.78 4.58
C VAL A 97 -9.93 6.53 3.43
N GLY A 98 -8.77 6.04 2.97
CA GLY A 98 -8.22 6.36 1.64
C GLY A 98 -7.75 7.79 1.40
N TYR A 99 -7.13 8.45 2.37
CA TYR A 99 -6.67 9.84 2.20
C TYR A 99 -5.53 10.01 1.21
N PHE A 100 -4.83 8.94 0.86
CA PHE A 100 -3.66 9.01 0.00
C PHE A 100 -3.96 9.59 -1.39
N THR A 101 -5.00 9.11 -2.07
CA THR A 101 -5.40 9.59 -3.40
C THR A 101 -6.44 10.72 -3.35
N ALA A 102 -7.04 10.94 -2.19
CA ALA A 102 -8.07 11.96 -1.97
C ALA A 102 -7.91 12.60 -0.59
N PRO A 103 -6.93 13.51 -0.42
CA PRO A 103 -6.69 14.19 0.85
C PRO A 103 -7.94 14.84 1.41
N TYR A 104 -8.09 14.86 2.72
CA TYR A 104 -9.29 15.36 3.40
C TYR A 104 -9.61 16.81 3.02
N ALA A 105 -8.59 17.66 2.84
CA ALA A 105 -8.77 19.03 2.40
C ALA A 105 -9.40 19.14 1.00
N GLU A 106 -9.07 18.23 0.10
CA GLU A 106 -9.63 18.18 -1.25
C GLU A 106 -11.07 17.66 -1.25
N ARG A 107 -11.41 16.72 -0.37
CA ARG A 107 -12.78 16.20 -0.21
C ARG A 107 -13.77 17.27 0.20
N LYS A 108 -13.32 18.31 0.91
CA LYS A 108 -14.19 19.46 1.30
C LYS A 108 -14.56 20.38 0.14
N LYS A 109 -13.83 20.31 -0.98
CA LYS A 109 -14.06 21.13 -2.18
C LYS A 109 -15.09 20.53 -3.13
N VAL A 110 -15.52 19.30 -2.90
CA VAL A 110 -16.40 18.53 -3.78
C VAL A 110 -17.70 18.13 -3.09
N GLY A 111 -18.66 17.65 -3.87
CA GLY A 111 -19.94 17.17 -3.36
C GLY A 111 -19.78 15.89 -2.51
N LYS A 112 -20.81 15.60 -1.71
CA LYS A 112 -20.86 14.35 -0.96
C LYS A 112 -20.90 13.15 -1.91
N PRO A 113 -20.29 12.01 -1.52
CA PRO A 113 -20.43 10.77 -2.28
C PRO A 113 -21.90 10.33 -2.40
N VAL A 114 -22.33 10.05 -3.62
CA VAL A 114 -23.66 9.47 -3.90
C VAL A 114 -23.49 8.00 -4.24
N VAL A 115 -23.93 7.14 -3.33
CA VAL A 115 -23.87 5.69 -3.47
C VAL A 115 -25.14 5.16 -4.12
N ASN A 116 -25.03 4.56 -5.30
CA ASN A 116 -26.12 3.85 -5.94
C ASN A 116 -25.90 2.33 -5.81
N ARG A 117 -26.61 1.67 -4.90
CA ARG A 117 -26.44 0.24 -4.61
C ARG A 117 -26.96 -0.66 -5.75
N THR A 118 -27.97 -0.22 -6.51
CA THR A 118 -28.50 -0.98 -7.64
C THR A 118 -27.55 -0.96 -8.83
N ALA A 119 -27.05 0.23 -9.19
CA ALA A 119 -26.07 0.38 -10.27
C ALA A 119 -24.64 0.01 -9.83
N LYS A 120 -24.42 -0.23 -8.52
CA LYS A 120 -23.11 -0.48 -7.91
C LYS A 120 -22.08 0.61 -8.25
N THR A 121 -22.49 1.86 -8.12
CA THR A 121 -21.65 3.03 -8.44
C THR A 121 -21.53 3.98 -7.25
N VAL A 122 -20.42 4.70 -7.19
CA VAL A 122 -20.25 5.89 -6.38
C VAL A 122 -19.94 7.08 -7.30
N THR A 123 -20.68 8.14 -7.11
CA THR A 123 -20.59 9.36 -7.92
C THR A 123 -20.23 10.55 -7.03
N ILE A 124 -19.27 11.38 -7.46
CA ILE A 124 -18.87 12.61 -6.78
C ILE A 124 -18.78 13.73 -7.82
N SER A 125 -19.44 14.87 -7.54
CA SER A 125 -19.47 16.00 -8.45
C SER A 125 -18.63 17.15 -7.90
N ILE A 126 -17.86 17.79 -8.77
CA ILE A 126 -17.21 19.06 -8.49
C ILE A 126 -18.24 20.17 -8.74
N PRO A 127 -18.51 21.09 -7.81
CA PRO A 127 -19.44 22.19 -8.02
C PRO A 127 -19.09 23.01 -9.28
N GLY A 128 -20.01 23.10 -10.22
CA GLY A 128 -19.80 23.77 -11.51
C GLY A 128 -18.82 23.06 -12.46
N GLY A 129 -18.38 21.84 -12.14
CA GLY A 129 -17.39 21.09 -12.89
C GLY A 129 -17.83 19.67 -13.26
N VAL A 130 -16.85 18.80 -13.45
CA VAL A 130 -17.08 17.42 -13.86
C VAL A 130 -17.58 16.52 -12.71
N THR A 131 -18.24 15.44 -13.07
CA THR A 131 -18.62 14.36 -12.17
C THR A 131 -17.70 13.17 -12.40
N ARG A 132 -17.20 12.58 -11.29
CA ARG A 132 -16.41 11.35 -11.35
C ARG A 132 -17.23 10.18 -10.85
N VAL A 133 -17.07 9.06 -11.50
CA VAL A 133 -17.83 7.82 -11.22
C VAL A 133 -16.86 6.67 -11.02
N ALA A 134 -17.03 5.93 -9.93
CA ALA A 134 -16.43 4.62 -9.75
C ALA A 134 -17.52 3.55 -9.74
N LYS A 135 -17.26 2.42 -10.37
CA LYS A 135 -18.20 1.31 -10.53
C LYS A 135 -17.60 0.02 -10.03
N TYR A 136 -18.35 -0.71 -9.21
CA TYR A 136 -17.96 -2.05 -8.75
C TYR A 136 -18.27 -3.09 -9.85
N LEU A 137 -17.27 -3.88 -10.20
CA LEU A 137 -17.26 -4.85 -11.29
C LEU A 137 -16.99 -6.30 -10.81
N GLY A 138 -17.45 -6.65 -9.60
CA GLY A 138 -17.23 -8.00 -9.07
C GLY A 138 -15.76 -8.26 -8.74
N ASP A 139 -15.19 -9.32 -9.29
CA ASP A 139 -13.82 -9.77 -8.95
C ASP A 139 -12.71 -8.81 -9.38
N GLN A 140 -13.00 -7.83 -10.25
CA GLN A 140 -12.09 -6.75 -10.60
C GLN A 140 -12.26 -5.50 -9.71
N GLY A 141 -13.09 -5.62 -8.67
CA GLY A 141 -13.29 -4.56 -7.68
C GLY A 141 -13.94 -3.30 -8.25
N CYS A 142 -13.56 -2.15 -7.71
CA CYS A 142 -14.04 -0.84 -8.11
C CYS A 142 -13.11 -0.18 -9.14
N VAL A 143 -13.67 0.24 -10.26
CA VAL A 143 -12.92 0.91 -11.33
C VAL A 143 -13.47 2.32 -11.52
N THR A 144 -12.58 3.31 -11.54
CA THR A 144 -12.95 4.69 -11.88
C THR A 144 -13.10 4.83 -13.38
N LEU A 145 -14.27 5.30 -13.81
CA LEU A 145 -14.57 5.48 -15.23
C LEU A 145 -13.91 6.75 -15.78
N PRO A 146 -13.44 6.73 -17.03
CA PRO A 146 -13.04 7.95 -17.72
C PRO A 146 -14.19 8.96 -17.76
N VAL A 147 -13.87 10.26 -17.79
CA VAL A 147 -14.88 11.32 -17.84
C VAL A 147 -15.79 11.14 -19.07
N GLY A 148 -17.11 11.16 -18.85
CA GLY A 148 -18.11 11.02 -19.90
C GLY A 148 -18.36 9.58 -20.36
N GLN A 149 -17.68 8.58 -19.78
CA GLN A 149 -17.93 7.16 -20.07
C GLN A 149 -18.81 6.52 -19.00
N SER A 150 -19.60 5.51 -19.40
CA SER A 150 -20.47 4.71 -18.52
C SER A 150 -19.99 3.27 -18.32
N SER A 151 -18.91 2.89 -19.03
CA SER A 151 -18.34 1.52 -19.02
C SER A 151 -16.81 1.57 -19.07
N VAL A 152 -16.20 0.44 -18.73
CA VAL A 152 -14.76 0.20 -18.87
C VAL A 152 -14.42 -0.28 -20.29
N ASN A 153 -13.15 -0.28 -20.64
CA ASN A 153 -12.61 -0.66 -21.97
C ASN A 153 -12.16 -2.13 -22.01
N PHE A 154 -12.61 -2.94 -21.08
CA PHE A 154 -12.34 -4.39 -21.06
C PHE A 154 -13.61 -5.15 -20.66
N THR A 155 -13.62 -6.45 -20.87
CA THR A 155 -14.72 -7.32 -20.42
C THR A 155 -14.37 -7.85 -19.02
N PRO A 156 -15.14 -7.48 -17.97
CA PRO A 156 -14.98 -8.08 -16.66
C PRO A 156 -15.19 -9.59 -16.70
N VAL A 157 -14.42 -10.32 -15.89
CA VAL A 157 -14.50 -11.77 -15.81
C VAL A 157 -14.84 -12.22 -14.39
N THR A 158 -15.57 -13.31 -14.27
CA THR A 158 -15.73 -14.01 -13.00
C THR A 158 -14.49 -14.86 -12.74
N VAL A 159 -13.93 -14.74 -11.53
CA VAL A 159 -12.73 -15.46 -11.12
C VAL A 159 -13.11 -16.51 -10.08
N GLU A 160 -13.25 -17.75 -10.52
CA GLU A 160 -13.61 -18.86 -9.64
C GLU A 160 -12.41 -19.32 -8.80
N SER A 161 -12.64 -19.49 -7.49
CA SER A 161 -11.71 -20.17 -6.59
C SER A 161 -11.94 -21.67 -6.62
N ARG A 162 -10.87 -22.45 -6.59
CA ARG A 162 -10.90 -23.92 -6.46
C ARG A 162 -10.75 -24.38 -5.01
N LEU A 163 -10.63 -23.46 -4.07
CA LEU A 163 -10.50 -23.79 -2.67
C LEU A 163 -11.82 -24.33 -2.11
N PRO A 164 -11.80 -25.39 -1.30
CA PRO A 164 -12.95 -25.78 -0.49
C PRO A 164 -13.34 -24.67 0.50
N ALA A 165 -14.50 -24.78 1.11
CA ALA A 165 -14.96 -23.83 2.14
C ALA A 165 -13.92 -23.68 3.26
N ALA A 166 -13.70 -22.46 3.73
CA ALA A 166 -12.64 -22.15 4.70
C ALA A 166 -12.83 -22.87 6.04
N ASP A 167 -14.09 -23.01 6.46
CA ASP A 167 -14.50 -23.71 7.69
C ASP A 167 -14.40 -25.25 7.59
N SER A 168 -14.12 -25.78 6.41
CA SER A 168 -13.90 -27.21 6.18
C SER A 168 -12.42 -27.60 6.14
N GLN A 169 -11.49 -26.65 6.16
CA GLN A 169 -10.06 -26.89 6.05
C GLN A 169 -9.28 -26.32 7.24
N PRO A 170 -8.23 -27.03 7.70
CA PRO A 170 -7.35 -26.48 8.73
C PRO A 170 -6.53 -25.29 8.23
N TRP A 171 -6.20 -24.40 9.16
CA TRP A 171 -5.21 -23.34 8.94
C TRP A 171 -3.86 -23.97 8.54
N PRO A 172 -3.11 -23.43 7.55
CA PRO A 172 -3.35 -22.15 6.88
C PRO A 172 -4.16 -22.24 5.58
N MET A 173 -4.53 -23.43 5.09
CA MET A 173 -5.32 -23.55 3.87
C MET A 173 -6.80 -23.17 4.05
N GLY A 174 -7.33 -23.33 5.24
CA GLY A 174 -8.63 -22.85 5.69
C GLY A 174 -8.52 -22.06 6.98
N ASP A 175 -9.63 -21.98 7.71
CA ASP A 175 -9.74 -21.16 8.92
C ASP A 175 -10.00 -21.97 10.19
N VAL A 176 -10.02 -23.33 10.09
CA VAL A 176 -10.15 -24.21 11.25
C VAL A 176 -8.81 -24.22 12.00
N LEU A 177 -8.81 -23.61 13.19
CA LEU A 177 -7.61 -23.54 14.03
C LEU A 177 -7.33 -24.89 14.69
N PRO A 178 -6.04 -25.26 14.87
CA PRO A 178 -5.65 -26.43 15.63
C PRO A 178 -6.20 -26.37 17.06
N LYS A 179 -6.70 -27.49 17.56
CA LYS A 179 -7.18 -27.60 18.96
C LYS A 179 -6.03 -27.70 19.97
N ASP A 180 -4.86 -28.13 19.52
CA ASP A 180 -3.69 -28.26 20.37
C ASP A 180 -3.18 -26.87 20.78
N PRO A 181 -2.70 -26.71 22.02
CA PRO A 181 -2.09 -25.47 22.45
C PRO A 181 -0.91 -25.09 21.55
N PRO A 182 -0.55 -23.82 21.43
CA PRO A 182 0.70 -23.42 20.77
C PRO A 182 1.90 -24.15 21.36
N PRO A 183 2.96 -24.37 20.58
CA PRO A 183 4.18 -24.98 21.10
C PRO A 183 4.70 -24.23 22.32
N ALA A 184 5.37 -24.96 23.24
CA ALA A 184 5.96 -24.39 24.45
C ALA A 184 7.00 -23.31 24.11
N GLY A 185 7.15 -22.33 25.01
CA GLY A 185 8.11 -21.24 24.88
C GLY A 185 7.51 -19.89 24.53
N ILE A 186 6.23 -19.80 24.23
CA ILE A 186 5.53 -18.52 23.99
C ILE A 186 4.84 -18.04 25.26
N ASP A 187 4.95 -16.77 25.57
CA ASP A 187 4.13 -16.09 26.56
C ASP A 187 2.83 -15.54 25.93
N LEU A 188 1.77 -16.34 25.99
CA LEU A 188 0.45 -15.96 25.44
C LEU A 188 -0.17 -14.76 26.16
N GLY A 189 0.20 -14.51 27.42
CA GLY A 189 -0.22 -13.32 28.16
C GLY A 189 0.33 -12.04 27.50
N LYS A 190 1.62 -12.04 27.23
CA LYS A 190 2.26 -10.93 26.48
C LYS A 190 1.79 -10.80 25.04
N VAL A 191 1.50 -11.90 24.34
CA VAL A 191 0.87 -11.84 23.01
C VAL A 191 -0.46 -11.12 23.08
N LYS A 192 -1.28 -11.43 24.10
CA LYS A 192 -2.56 -10.73 24.31
C LYS A 192 -2.36 -9.24 24.61
N GLU A 193 -1.40 -8.90 25.47
CA GLU A 193 -1.07 -7.49 25.77
C GLU A 193 -0.59 -6.73 24.50
N ALA A 194 0.19 -7.39 23.66
CA ALA A 194 0.64 -6.83 22.38
C ALA A 194 -0.53 -6.54 21.43
N ILE A 195 -1.46 -7.49 21.33
CA ILE A 195 -2.67 -7.30 20.53
C ILE A 195 -3.50 -6.13 21.08
N ASP A 196 -3.68 -6.02 22.39
CA ASP A 196 -4.42 -4.92 23.00
C ASP A 196 -3.71 -3.57 22.73
N ALA A 197 -2.38 -3.51 22.84
CA ALA A 197 -1.59 -2.31 22.56
C ALA A 197 -1.72 -1.84 21.09
N ALA A 198 -1.86 -2.76 20.15
CA ALA A 198 -2.01 -2.42 18.72
C ALA A 198 -3.31 -1.67 18.39
N PHE A 199 -4.31 -1.73 19.27
CA PHE A 199 -5.60 -1.02 19.16
C PHE A 199 -5.64 0.27 19.97
N GLU A 200 -4.57 0.64 20.65
CA GLU A 200 -4.48 1.85 21.47
C GLU A 200 -3.70 2.97 20.75
N PRO A 201 -4.13 4.22 20.93
CA PRO A 201 -5.47 4.61 21.45
C PRO A 201 -6.60 4.27 20.45
N ALA A 202 -7.84 4.46 20.84
CA ALA A 202 -9.00 4.16 19.98
C ALA A 202 -8.94 4.92 18.62
N GLU A 203 -8.38 6.13 18.63
CA GLU A 203 -8.14 6.97 17.45
C GLU A 203 -7.12 6.35 16.48
N SER A 204 -6.42 5.30 16.87
CA SER A 204 -5.55 4.52 15.97
C SER A 204 -6.31 3.92 14.81
N LEU A 205 -7.61 3.70 14.98
CA LEU A 205 -8.51 3.07 14.00
C LEU A 205 -7.94 1.75 13.46
N THR A 206 -7.23 0.99 14.30
CA THR A 206 -6.77 -0.35 13.95
C THR A 206 -7.99 -1.24 13.69
N ALA A 207 -8.09 -1.79 12.49
CA ALA A 207 -9.21 -2.61 12.06
C ALA A 207 -8.97 -4.10 12.29
N ALA A 208 -7.73 -4.57 12.05
CA ALA A 208 -7.35 -5.96 12.25
C ALA A 208 -5.87 -6.06 12.68
N PHE A 209 -5.59 -6.96 13.59
CA PHE A 209 -4.25 -7.33 14.02
C PHE A 209 -4.15 -8.85 14.11
N VAL A 210 -3.17 -9.45 13.41
CA VAL A 210 -2.99 -10.91 13.33
C VAL A 210 -1.53 -11.25 13.56
N VAL A 211 -1.26 -12.25 14.38
CA VAL A 211 0.09 -12.74 14.70
C VAL A 211 0.16 -14.23 14.42
N THR A 212 1.13 -14.64 13.60
CA THR A 212 1.46 -16.06 13.40
C THR A 212 2.88 -16.36 13.83
N TRP A 213 3.09 -17.49 14.47
CA TRP A 213 4.38 -18.01 14.86
C TRP A 213 4.58 -19.42 14.32
N LYS A 214 5.72 -19.67 13.62
CA LYS A 214 5.97 -20.93 12.93
C LYS A 214 4.80 -21.35 12.04
N GLY A 215 4.21 -20.38 11.34
CA GLY A 215 3.04 -20.59 10.48
C GLY A 215 1.71 -20.79 11.20
N ARG A 216 1.67 -20.92 12.54
CA ARG A 216 0.43 -21.05 13.34
C ARG A 216 -0.09 -19.70 13.79
N LEU A 217 -1.39 -19.49 13.69
CA LEU A 217 -2.04 -18.34 14.28
C LEU A 217 -1.96 -18.45 15.81
N ILE A 218 -1.37 -17.44 16.48
CA ILE A 218 -1.22 -17.40 17.94
C ILE A 218 -2.04 -16.28 18.59
N GLY A 219 -2.54 -15.34 17.79
CA GLY A 219 -3.42 -14.30 18.27
C GLY A 219 -3.95 -13.41 17.15
N GLU A 220 -5.19 -12.94 17.35
CA GLU A 220 -5.83 -12.02 16.43
C GLU A 220 -6.91 -11.20 17.14
N ARG A 221 -7.16 -10.00 16.63
CA ARG A 221 -8.23 -9.12 17.06
C ARG A 221 -8.73 -8.27 15.90
N TYR A 222 -10.03 -8.02 15.89
CA TYR A 222 -10.73 -7.22 14.90
C TYR A 222 -11.54 -6.13 15.59
N SER A 223 -11.62 -4.95 14.96
CA SER A 223 -12.49 -3.88 15.44
C SER A 223 -13.97 -4.23 15.20
N GLN A 224 -14.86 -3.46 15.84
CA GLN A 224 -16.29 -3.66 15.66
C GLN A 224 -16.70 -3.58 14.18
N GLY A 225 -17.47 -4.56 13.71
CA GLY A 225 -17.92 -4.67 12.32
C GLY A 225 -16.91 -5.25 11.34
N ILE A 226 -15.67 -5.50 11.78
CA ILE A 226 -14.63 -6.17 10.98
C ILE A 226 -14.49 -7.63 11.45
N THR A 227 -14.27 -8.53 10.52
CA THR A 227 -14.08 -9.97 10.78
C THR A 227 -12.79 -10.47 10.15
N MET A 228 -12.46 -11.73 10.40
CA MET A 228 -11.31 -12.41 9.78
C MET A 228 -11.40 -12.47 8.23
N ASP A 229 -12.61 -12.33 7.68
CA ASP A 229 -12.87 -12.39 6.24
C ASP A 229 -13.06 -11.01 5.59
N THR A 230 -13.04 -9.93 6.39
CA THR A 230 -13.27 -8.59 5.85
C THR A 230 -12.08 -8.11 5.01
N PRO A 231 -12.24 -7.85 3.69
CA PRO A 231 -11.20 -7.29 2.86
C PRO A 231 -11.01 -5.81 3.23
N LEU A 232 -9.81 -5.45 3.66
CA LEU A 232 -9.43 -4.09 4.02
C LEU A 232 -8.45 -3.52 2.99
N GLU A 233 -8.43 -2.19 2.84
CA GLU A 233 -7.47 -1.51 1.98
C GLU A 233 -6.04 -1.81 2.43
N SER A 234 -5.16 -2.14 1.50
CA SER A 234 -3.79 -2.55 1.80
C SER A 234 -2.75 -1.58 1.24
N TRP A 235 -3.15 -0.75 0.28
CA TRP A 235 -2.29 0.22 -0.39
C TRP A 235 -0.99 -0.42 -0.90
N SER A 236 0.15 0.22 -0.66
CA SER A 236 1.43 -0.21 -1.23
C SER A 236 1.93 -1.60 -0.81
N MET A 237 1.23 -2.32 0.09
CA MET A 237 1.50 -3.74 0.31
C MET A 237 1.33 -4.56 -0.98
N GLY A 238 0.49 -4.10 -1.92
CA GLY A 238 0.31 -4.71 -3.23
C GLY A 238 1.57 -4.74 -4.10
N LYS A 239 2.55 -3.89 -3.84
CA LYS A 239 3.85 -3.96 -4.52
C LYS A 239 4.56 -5.28 -4.21
N SER A 240 4.49 -5.72 -2.96
CA SER A 240 5.04 -7.02 -2.54
C SER A 240 4.24 -8.19 -3.13
N LEU A 241 2.92 -8.04 -3.29
CA LEU A 241 2.11 -9.00 -4.05
C LEU A 241 2.55 -9.06 -5.52
N THR A 242 2.82 -7.90 -6.14
CA THR A 242 3.35 -7.84 -7.52
C THR A 242 4.72 -8.52 -7.62
N ALA A 243 5.61 -8.32 -6.63
CA ALA A 243 6.89 -9.06 -6.55
C ALA A 243 6.65 -10.56 -6.46
N THR A 244 5.64 -11.00 -5.70
CA THR A 244 5.28 -12.42 -5.58
C THR A 244 4.85 -13.02 -6.91
N LEU A 245 3.99 -12.32 -7.68
CA LEU A 245 3.56 -12.78 -9.01
C LEU A 245 4.73 -12.86 -9.99
N MET A 246 5.67 -11.92 -9.95
CA MET A 246 6.91 -11.97 -10.73
C MET A 246 7.79 -13.13 -10.28
N GLY A 247 7.93 -13.35 -8.97
CA GLY A 247 8.67 -14.50 -8.42
C GLY A 247 8.14 -15.83 -8.91
N ILE A 248 6.81 -15.98 -9.01
CA ILE A 248 6.18 -17.19 -9.59
C ILE A 248 6.59 -17.38 -11.05
N LEU A 249 6.58 -16.33 -11.86
CA LEU A 249 7.00 -16.41 -13.26
C LEU A 249 8.50 -16.71 -13.40
N ILE A 250 9.33 -16.23 -12.48
CA ILE A 250 10.75 -16.57 -12.43
C ILE A 250 10.93 -18.05 -12.04
N ASN A 251 10.18 -18.55 -11.05
CA ASN A 251 10.20 -19.96 -10.66
C ASN A 251 9.76 -20.89 -11.79
N GLN A 252 8.86 -20.40 -12.66
CA GLN A 252 8.41 -21.10 -13.87
C GLN A 252 9.40 -20.99 -15.05
N GLY A 253 10.54 -20.32 -14.88
CA GLY A 253 11.54 -20.11 -15.95
C GLY A 253 11.14 -19.14 -17.05
N VAL A 254 10.08 -18.34 -16.83
CA VAL A 254 9.59 -17.36 -17.83
C VAL A 254 10.50 -16.13 -17.87
N TYR A 255 10.97 -15.68 -16.71
CA TYR A 255 11.86 -14.55 -16.56
C TYR A 255 13.04 -14.87 -15.65
N ARG A 256 14.03 -13.94 -15.63
CA ARG A 256 15.16 -13.94 -14.68
C ARG A 256 15.34 -12.53 -14.14
N LEU A 257 15.86 -12.40 -12.93
CA LEU A 257 16.10 -11.11 -12.27
C LEU A 257 17.07 -10.22 -13.07
N ASP A 258 18.14 -10.81 -13.60
CA ASP A 258 19.19 -10.14 -14.38
C ASP A 258 18.82 -9.90 -15.86
N GLN A 259 17.65 -10.37 -16.27
CA GLN A 259 17.15 -10.17 -17.62
C GLN A 259 16.72 -8.72 -17.82
N ARG A 260 17.08 -8.14 -18.98
CA ARG A 260 16.51 -6.88 -19.45
C ARG A 260 14.99 -7.01 -19.56
N ALA A 261 14.27 -6.03 -19.03
CA ALA A 261 12.80 -6.03 -19.03
C ALA A 261 12.29 -5.95 -20.48
N PRO A 262 11.58 -6.98 -21.00
CA PRO A 262 11.12 -7.01 -22.36
C PRO A 262 9.84 -6.18 -22.58
N ILE A 263 9.85 -4.93 -22.12
CA ILE A 263 8.76 -3.97 -22.33
C ILE A 263 8.77 -3.58 -23.82
N PRO A 264 7.65 -3.79 -24.56
CA PRO A 264 7.62 -3.56 -26.02
C PRO A 264 8.02 -2.15 -26.44
N GLU A 265 7.63 -1.14 -25.66
CA GLU A 265 7.89 0.27 -25.91
C GLU A 265 9.39 0.64 -25.82
N TRP A 266 10.23 -0.23 -25.26
CA TRP A 266 11.67 0.02 -25.04
C TRP A 266 12.59 -0.71 -26.02
N GLN A 267 12.02 -1.45 -26.97
CA GLN A 267 12.82 -2.31 -27.86
C GLN A 267 13.40 -1.57 -29.10
N ASN A 268 13.16 -0.26 -29.22
CA ASN A 268 13.74 0.54 -30.29
C ASN A 268 15.26 0.67 -30.13
N ALA A 269 15.98 0.64 -31.26
CA ALA A 269 17.42 0.78 -31.26
C ALA A 269 17.85 2.11 -30.60
N GLY A 270 18.74 2.01 -29.61
CA GLY A 270 19.26 3.18 -28.91
C GLY A 270 18.42 3.67 -27.73
N ASP A 271 17.27 3.06 -27.44
CA ASP A 271 16.47 3.43 -26.27
C ASP A 271 17.22 3.05 -24.98
N PRO A 272 17.60 4.03 -24.12
CA PRO A 272 18.35 3.73 -22.89
C PRO A 272 17.56 2.87 -21.91
N ARG A 273 16.22 2.88 -21.96
CA ARG A 273 15.35 2.07 -21.10
C ARG A 273 15.46 0.57 -21.41
N ALA A 274 15.91 0.20 -22.61
CA ALA A 274 16.19 -1.20 -22.96
C ALA A 274 17.28 -1.85 -22.08
N LYS A 275 18.02 -1.06 -21.29
CA LYS A 275 19.03 -1.55 -20.33
C LYS A 275 18.44 -1.91 -18.97
N ILE A 276 17.22 -1.46 -18.66
CA ILE A 276 16.55 -1.71 -17.37
C ILE A 276 16.33 -3.20 -17.22
N GLN A 277 16.80 -3.77 -16.12
CA GLN A 277 16.57 -5.17 -15.75
C GLN A 277 15.29 -5.33 -14.90
N ILE A 278 14.78 -6.54 -14.82
CA ILE A 278 13.64 -6.87 -13.95
C ILE A 278 14.00 -6.59 -12.48
N ALA A 279 15.22 -6.88 -12.06
CA ALA A 279 15.71 -6.53 -10.73
C ALA A 279 15.69 -5.02 -10.46
N ASP A 280 16.03 -4.18 -11.44
CA ASP A 280 16.02 -2.72 -11.28
C ASP A 280 14.61 -2.17 -11.01
N LEU A 281 13.60 -2.73 -11.67
CA LEU A 281 12.19 -2.41 -11.42
C LEU A 281 11.78 -2.85 -10.00
N LEU A 282 12.07 -4.11 -9.62
CA LEU A 282 11.77 -4.63 -8.27
C LEU A 282 12.47 -3.83 -7.17
N HIS A 283 13.65 -3.30 -7.44
CA HIS A 283 14.43 -2.47 -6.52
C HIS A 283 14.03 -0.99 -6.49
N MET A 284 12.98 -0.57 -7.21
CA MET A 284 12.62 0.86 -7.33
C MET A 284 13.79 1.73 -7.78
N SER A 285 14.52 1.26 -8.77
CA SER A 285 15.72 1.90 -9.31
C SER A 285 15.79 1.87 -10.84
N SER A 286 14.65 1.81 -11.49
CA SER A 286 14.54 1.85 -12.97
C SER A 286 15.12 3.14 -13.57
N GLY A 287 15.10 4.23 -12.81
CA GLY A 287 15.55 5.53 -13.26
C GLY A 287 14.56 6.26 -14.19
N LEU A 288 13.31 5.87 -14.26
CA LEU A 288 12.28 6.56 -15.04
C LEU A 288 11.96 7.95 -14.48
N ARG A 289 11.73 8.92 -15.37
CA ARG A 289 11.44 10.31 -15.01
C ARG A 289 9.97 10.50 -14.69
N ILE A 290 9.67 10.56 -13.41
CA ILE A 290 8.35 10.89 -12.86
C ILE A 290 8.51 11.74 -11.61
N LYS A 291 7.40 12.27 -11.07
CA LYS A 291 7.33 12.86 -9.74
C LYS A 291 6.53 11.97 -8.80
N ALA A 292 7.02 11.84 -7.58
CA ALA A 292 6.36 11.11 -6.50
C ALA A 292 6.36 11.95 -5.20
N PRO A 293 5.35 11.81 -4.32
CA PRO A 293 5.32 12.53 -3.05
C PRO A 293 6.52 12.26 -2.13
N ASP A 294 7.16 11.10 -2.29
CA ASP A 294 8.34 10.71 -1.51
C ASP A 294 9.67 11.12 -2.15
N ASP A 295 9.65 11.81 -3.28
CA ASP A 295 10.88 12.35 -3.87
C ASP A 295 11.42 13.50 -2.98
N PRO A 296 12.75 13.58 -2.77
CA PRO A 296 13.35 14.55 -1.86
C PRO A 296 13.18 16.02 -2.30
N ASP A 297 12.84 16.25 -3.57
CA ASP A 297 12.58 17.53 -4.20
C ASP A 297 11.10 17.73 -4.57
N TYR A 298 10.19 16.93 -3.98
CA TYR A 298 8.77 17.05 -4.25
C TYR A 298 8.21 18.39 -3.75
N ASP A 299 7.53 19.10 -4.65
CA ASP A 299 6.78 20.32 -4.34
C ASP A 299 5.27 20.00 -4.37
N PRO A 300 4.58 20.03 -3.22
CA PRO A 300 3.14 19.78 -3.15
C PRO A 300 2.29 20.88 -3.82
N ALA A 301 2.85 22.07 -4.06
CA ALA A 301 2.19 23.16 -4.81
C ALA A 301 2.47 23.06 -6.32
N GLY A 302 3.31 22.13 -6.74
CA GLY A 302 3.69 21.93 -8.13
C GLY A 302 2.66 21.15 -8.94
N THR A 303 3.13 20.49 -9.99
CA THR A 303 2.29 19.66 -10.85
C THR A 303 1.79 18.43 -10.11
N TYR A 304 0.58 17.95 -10.44
CA TYR A 304 0.04 16.70 -9.92
C TYR A 304 1.04 15.56 -10.18
N PRO A 305 1.42 14.75 -9.17
CA PRO A 305 2.50 13.79 -9.35
C PRO A 305 2.05 12.55 -10.13
N ASP A 306 2.92 12.05 -11.02
CA ASP A 306 2.70 10.81 -11.79
C ASP A 306 2.37 9.63 -10.91
N HIS A 307 3.01 9.56 -9.74
CA HIS A 307 2.80 8.52 -8.74
C HIS A 307 1.32 8.38 -8.34
N LEU A 308 0.60 9.51 -8.17
CA LEU A 308 -0.83 9.52 -7.88
C LEU A 308 -1.68 9.42 -9.16
N TYR A 309 -1.19 9.95 -10.26
CA TYR A 309 -1.90 9.89 -11.54
C TYR A 309 -2.13 8.45 -12.02
N LEU A 310 -1.19 7.55 -11.75
CA LEU A 310 -1.35 6.12 -12.02
C LEU A 310 -2.55 5.48 -11.31
N TYR A 311 -3.05 6.07 -10.23
CA TYR A 311 -4.27 5.63 -9.55
C TYR A 311 -5.53 6.35 -10.08
N THR A 312 -5.41 7.61 -10.46
CA THR A 312 -6.55 8.53 -10.56
C THR A 312 -6.80 9.05 -11.97
N GLY A 313 -5.84 8.88 -12.88
CA GLY A 313 -5.89 9.39 -14.25
C GLY A 313 -6.89 8.66 -15.15
N CYS A 314 -7.36 7.47 -14.77
CA CYS A 314 -8.26 6.64 -15.56
C CYS A 314 -7.74 6.35 -16.98
N VAL A 315 -6.45 6.09 -17.07
CA VAL A 315 -5.70 5.78 -18.29
C VAL A 315 -5.26 4.32 -18.30
N ASN A 316 -4.76 3.84 -19.43
CA ASN A 316 -4.00 2.60 -19.45
C ASN A 316 -2.69 2.82 -18.68
N SER A 317 -2.62 2.29 -17.46
CA SER A 317 -1.53 2.52 -16.52
C SER A 317 -0.21 1.92 -17.02
N PHE A 318 -0.27 0.77 -17.70
CA PHE A 318 0.93 0.11 -18.25
C PHE A 318 1.56 0.95 -19.35
N LYS A 319 0.75 1.41 -20.30
CA LYS A 319 1.23 2.28 -21.37
C LYS A 319 1.74 3.62 -20.84
N TYR A 320 1.05 4.21 -19.86
CA TYR A 320 1.49 5.44 -19.23
C TYR A 320 2.88 5.27 -18.61
N ALA A 321 3.10 4.24 -17.80
CA ALA A 321 4.38 3.96 -17.17
C ALA A 321 5.48 3.65 -18.21
N ALA A 322 5.19 2.82 -19.21
CA ALA A 322 6.14 2.44 -20.26
C ALA A 322 6.61 3.60 -21.14
N THR A 323 5.80 4.66 -21.26
CA THR A 323 6.16 5.85 -22.07
C THR A 323 6.93 6.93 -21.29
N ARG A 324 7.16 6.76 -19.99
CA ARG A 324 7.98 7.74 -19.23
C ARG A 324 9.42 7.76 -19.71
N PRO A 325 10.01 8.96 -19.87
CA PRO A 325 11.41 9.07 -20.29
C PRO A 325 12.36 8.60 -19.18
N PRO A 326 13.61 8.25 -19.50
CA PRO A 326 14.61 7.95 -18.48
C PRO A 326 15.09 9.25 -17.81
N GLN A 327 15.30 9.22 -16.49
CA GLN A 327 15.89 10.29 -15.70
C GLN A 327 17.31 9.97 -15.28
N TRP A 328 17.55 8.74 -14.87
CA TRP A 328 18.88 8.26 -14.45
C TRP A 328 19.21 6.94 -15.13
N PRO A 329 20.48 6.56 -15.22
CA PRO A 329 20.83 5.19 -15.57
C PRO A 329 20.20 4.21 -14.58
N PRO A 330 19.72 3.04 -15.05
CA PRO A 330 19.13 2.05 -14.14
C PRO A 330 20.11 1.61 -13.04
N ASN A 331 19.58 1.26 -11.88
CA ASN A 331 20.32 0.83 -10.68
C ASN A 331 21.33 1.87 -10.14
N THR A 332 21.11 3.17 -10.36
CA THR A 332 21.98 4.22 -9.84
C THR A 332 21.36 5.10 -8.77
N VAL A 333 20.04 5.29 -8.79
CA VAL A 333 19.29 6.12 -7.85
C VAL A 333 18.06 5.37 -7.38
N GLY A 334 17.92 5.19 -6.06
CA GLY A 334 16.75 4.56 -5.45
C GLY A 334 15.64 5.60 -5.18
N ARG A 335 14.46 5.41 -5.77
CA ARG A 335 13.30 6.28 -5.56
C ARG A 335 12.02 5.45 -5.53
N TYR A 336 11.18 5.69 -4.51
CA TYR A 336 9.92 5.00 -4.35
C TYR A 336 8.86 5.54 -5.33
N ARG A 337 8.62 4.83 -6.44
CA ARG A 337 7.81 5.30 -7.56
C ARG A 337 6.87 4.23 -8.09
N ASN A 338 5.61 4.59 -8.33
CA ASN A 338 4.57 3.65 -8.78
C ASN A 338 4.73 3.13 -10.21
N THR A 339 5.60 3.73 -11.03
CA THR A 339 5.89 3.22 -12.37
C THR A 339 6.48 1.81 -12.34
N ASP A 340 7.36 1.53 -11.39
CA ASP A 340 8.11 0.28 -11.35
C ASP A 340 7.22 -0.94 -11.07
N PRO A 341 6.34 -0.96 -10.05
CA PRO A 341 5.40 -2.08 -9.84
C PRO A 341 4.36 -2.18 -10.95
N VAL A 342 3.93 -1.06 -11.55
CA VAL A 342 3.03 -1.07 -12.72
C VAL A 342 3.70 -1.78 -13.89
N LEU A 343 4.98 -1.54 -14.16
CA LEU A 343 5.74 -2.19 -15.23
C LEU A 343 6.04 -3.67 -14.94
N ILE A 344 6.30 -4.04 -13.70
CA ILE A 344 6.40 -5.45 -13.31
C ILE A 344 5.07 -6.16 -13.59
N ASN A 345 3.94 -5.53 -13.27
CA ASN A 345 2.62 -6.11 -13.55
C ASN A 345 2.32 -6.16 -15.05
N TYR A 346 2.80 -5.20 -15.83
CA TYR A 346 2.75 -5.26 -17.30
C TYR A 346 3.51 -6.48 -17.83
N LEU A 347 4.72 -6.77 -17.31
CA LEU A 347 5.46 -7.98 -17.66
C LEU A 347 4.70 -9.25 -17.28
N VAL A 348 4.02 -9.28 -16.11
CA VAL A 348 3.15 -10.39 -15.72
C VAL A 348 2.04 -10.59 -16.76
N ARG A 349 1.35 -9.53 -17.18
CA ARG A 349 0.31 -9.59 -18.21
C ARG A 349 0.84 -10.13 -19.54
N LEU A 350 1.97 -9.59 -20.02
CA LEU A 350 2.59 -10.03 -21.28
C LEU A 350 2.96 -11.53 -21.24
N ALA A 351 3.50 -12.02 -20.13
CA ALA A 351 3.84 -13.43 -19.98
C ALA A 351 2.61 -14.34 -19.98
N VAL A 352 1.55 -13.93 -19.29
CA VAL A 352 0.30 -14.70 -19.17
C VAL A 352 -0.42 -14.75 -20.51
N GLU A 353 -0.60 -13.60 -21.16
CA GLU A 353 -1.26 -13.52 -22.48
C GLU A 353 -0.49 -14.26 -23.59
N LYS A 354 0.86 -14.22 -23.54
CA LYS A 354 1.71 -15.01 -24.48
C LYS A 354 1.45 -16.51 -24.40
N ARG A 355 0.98 -17.00 -23.24
CA ARG A 355 0.62 -18.40 -23.02
C ARG A 355 -0.86 -18.71 -23.36
N ASN A 356 -1.58 -17.73 -23.91
CA ASN A 356 -3.03 -17.78 -24.13
C ASN A 356 -3.84 -18.04 -22.85
N GLU A 357 -3.34 -17.54 -21.71
CA GLU A 357 -4.00 -17.65 -20.42
C GLU A 357 -4.74 -16.35 -20.07
N GLN A 358 -5.83 -16.48 -19.30
CA GLN A 358 -6.59 -15.33 -18.82
C GLN A 358 -5.81 -14.59 -17.73
N TYR A 359 -5.47 -13.30 -17.97
CA TYR A 359 -4.67 -12.47 -17.08
C TYR A 359 -5.38 -12.17 -15.76
N LEU A 360 -6.64 -11.73 -15.80
CA LEU A 360 -7.38 -11.31 -14.60
C LEU A 360 -7.60 -12.45 -13.59
N SER A 361 -7.54 -13.72 -14.02
CA SER A 361 -7.61 -14.88 -13.13
C SER A 361 -6.24 -15.46 -12.75
N PHE A 362 -5.15 -14.94 -13.31
CA PHE A 362 -3.80 -15.47 -13.06
C PHE A 362 -3.42 -15.45 -11.58
N PRO A 363 -3.60 -14.35 -10.79
CA PRO A 363 -3.25 -14.35 -9.38
C PRO A 363 -4.00 -15.42 -8.57
N ARG A 364 -5.27 -15.66 -8.87
CA ARG A 364 -6.09 -16.68 -8.22
C ARG A 364 -5.48 -18.07 -8.40
N ARG A 365 -5.30 -18.51 -9.66
CA ARG A 365 -4.82 -19.86 -9.96
C ARG A 365 -3.34 -20.06 -9.68
N ALA A 366 -2.51 -19.02 -9.80
CA ALA A 366 -1.05 -19.13 -9.64
C ALA A 366 -0.58 -18.99 -8.20
N LEU A 367 -1.34 -18.26 -7.36
CA LEU A 367 -0.97 -17.94 -6.00
C LEU A 367 -2.08 -18.22 -5.00
N PHE A 368 -3.25 -17.57 -5.14
CA PHE A 368 -4.23 -17.51 -4.07
C PHE A 368 -4.79 -18.89 -3.71
N ASP A 369 -5.18 -19.67 -4.71
CA ASP A 369 -5.68 -21.04 -4.49
C ASP A 369 -4.60 -21.99 -3.96
N LYS A 370 -3.31 -21.68 -4.16
CA LYS A 370 -2.21 -22.50 -3.68
C LYS A 370 -1.89 -22.28 -2.20
N ILE A 371 -2.10 -21.05 -1.70
CA ILE A 371 -1.74 -20.70 -0.32
C ILE A 371 -2.94 -20.37 0.57
N GLY A 372 -4.15 -20.62 0.10
CA GLY A 372 -5.38 -20.46 0.89
C GLY A 372 -5.91 -19.04 0.98
N ILE A 373 -5.47 -18.11 0.13
CA ILE A 373 -5.99 -16.72 0.08
C ILE A 373 -7.36 -16.72 -0.58
N ARG A 374 -8.38 -16.17 0.11
CA ARG A 374 -9.78 -16.19 -0.34
C ARG A 374 -10.35 -14.81 -0.62
N THR A 375 -10.00 -13.82 0.17
CA THR A 375 -10.66 -12.51 0.16
C THR A 375 -9.98 -11.46 -0.70
N MET A 376 -8.79 -11.77 -1.25
CA MET A 376 -8.00 -10.82 -2.03
C MET A 376 -8.74 -10.36 -3.30
N VAL A 377 -9.01 -9.08 -3.39
CA VAL A 377 -9.51 -8.39 -4.56
C VAL A 377 -8.41 -7.50 -5.11
N MET A 378 -8.03 -7.70 -6.37
CA MET A 378 -7.08 -6.86 -7.09
C MET A 378 -7.87 -5.99 -8.07
N GLU A 379 -7.82 -4.68 -7.84
CA GLU A 379 -8.60 -3.74 -8.63
C GLU A 379 -7.81 -3.27 -9.85
N THR A 380 -8.54 -2.84 -10.90
CA THR A 380 -7.94 -2.50 -12.19
C THR A 380 -8.15 -1.03 -12.56
N ASP A 381 -7.38 -0.56 -13.53
CA ASP A 381 -7.71 0.62 -14.32
C ASP A 381 -8.85 0.32 -15.30
N PRO A 382 -9.37 1.33 -16.04
CA PRO A 382 -10.45 1.11 -17.01
C PRO A 382 -10.06 0.26 -18.24
N HIS A 383 -8.81 -0.21 -18.34
CA HIS A 383 -8.30 -1.07 -19.40
C HIS A 383 -8.05 -2.52 -18.93
N GLY A 384 -8.38 -2.81 -17.67
CA GLY A 384 -8.19 -4.14 -17.07
C GLY A 384 -6.77 -4.43 -16.62
N ASP A 385 -5.94 -3.39 -16.44
CA ASP A 385 -4.60 -3.49 -15.91
C ASP A 385 -4.66 -3.42 -14.38
N PHE A 386 -4.15 -4.42 -13.66
CA PHE A 386 -4.15 -4.39 -12.20
C PHE A 386 -3.33 -3.21 -11.65
N LEU A 387 -3.93 -2.47 -10.72
CA LEU A 387 -3.32 -1.34 -10.03
C LEU A 387 -2.69 -1.77 -8.70
N THR A 388 -1.95 -2.87 -8.69
CA THR A 388 -1.33 -3.44 -7.49
C THR A 388 -0.13 -2.68 -6.95
N GLN A 389 0.11 -1.47 -7.43
CA GLN A 389 0.92 -0.51 -6.69
C GLN A 389 0.21 -0.05 -5.40
N GLY A 390 -1.11 -0.36 -5.22
CA GLY A 390 -1.84 -0.04 -4.00
C GLY A 390 -3.37 -0.13 -4.06
N TYR A 391 -3.96 -0.70 -5.11
CA TYR A 391 -5.41 -0.93 -5.18
C TYR A 391 -5.73 -2.43 -5.11
N GLU A 392 -5.43 -3.00 -3.95
CA GLU A 392 -5.89 -4.32 -3.56
C GLU A 392 -6.49 -4.27 -2.15
N LEU A 393 -7.41 -5.17 -1.89
CA LEU A 393 -8.04 -5.34 -0.59
C LEU A 393 -7.98 -6.82 -0.20
N ALA A 394 -7.64 -7.10 1.05
CA ALA A 394 -7.65 -8.45 1.57
C ALA A 394 -7.84 -8.47 3.08
N SER A 395 -8.23 -9.61 3.61
CA SER A 395 -8.29 -9.83 5.06
C SER A 395 -6.88 -9.91 5.67
N ALA A 396 -6.76 -9.62 6.96
CA ALA A 396 -5.50 -9.72 7.67
C ALA A 396 -4.95 -11.16 7.68
N ARG A 397 -5.82 -12.18 7.73
CA ARG A 397 -5.40 -13.58 7.61
C ARG A 397 -4.80 -13.89 6.25
N ASP A 398 -5.31 -13.31 5.16
CA ASP A 398 -4.75 -13.52 3.82
C ASP A 398 -3.37 -12.87 3.67
N TRP A 399 -3.17 -11.69 4.26
CA TRP A 399 -1.84 -11.08 4.33
C TRP A 399 -0.88 -11.89 5.20
N ALA A 400 -1.36 -12.51 6.29
CA ALA A 400 -0.53 -13.41 7.10
C ALA A 400 -0.09 -14.66 6.31
N ARG A 401 -0.97 -15.24 5.47
CA ARG A 401 -0.62 -16.34 4.56
C ARG A 401 0.50 -15.93 3.59
N LEU A 402 0.39 -14.75 3.01
CA LEU A 402 1.44 -14.22 2.12
C LEU A 402 2.75 -13.97 2.86
N GLY A 403 2.71 -13.41 4.08
CA GLY A 403 3.89 -13.24 4.94
C GLY A 403 4.57 -14.57 5.28
N ASN A 404 3.77 -15.59 5.63
CA ASN A 404 4.28 -16.93 5.93
C ASN A 404 4.90 -17.62 4.69
N LEU A 405 4.43 -17.35 3.48
CA LEU A 405 5.08 -17.85 2.26
C LEU A 405 6.53 -17.37 2.16
N TYR A 406 6.79 -16.09 2.47
CA TYR A 406 8.13 -15.54 2.49
C TYR A 406 8.97 -16.04 3.68
N LEU A 407 8.36 -16.19 4.86
CA LEU A 407 9.02 -16.77 6.03
C LEU A 407 9.50 -18.20 5.76
N GLN A 408 8.77 -18.96 4.92
CA GLN A 408 9.09 -20.33 4.51
C GLN A 408 9.93 -20.40 3.21
N ASP A 409 10.64 -19.33 2.86
CA ASP A 409 11.46 -19.24 1.64
C ASP A 409 10.72 -19.66 0.36
N GLY A 410 9.44 -19.25 0.24
CA GLY A 410 8.65 -19.51 -0.96
C GLY A 410 8.16 -20.94 -1.13
N VAL A 411 8.26 -21.80 -0.11
CA VAL A 411 7.71 -23.15 -0.10
C VAL A 411 6.39 -23.17 0.65
N TRP A 412 5.37 -23.81 0.11
CA TRP A 412 4.06 -23.95 0.76
C TRP A 412 3.51 -25.36 0.59
N ASN A 413 3.22 -26.03 1.70
CA ASN A 413 2.77 -27.43 1.71
C ASN A 413 3.67 -28.37 0.86
N GLY A 414 4.99 -28.15 0.88
CA GLY A 414 5.95 -28.93 0.09
C GLY A 414 6.09 -28.50 -1.37
N GLU A 415 5.26 -27.60 -1.88
CA GLU A 415 5.39 -27.03 -3.23
C GLU A 415 6.24 -25.75 -3.18
N ARG A 416 7.25 -25.65 -4.05
CA ARG A 416 8.01 -24.42 -4.23
C ARG A 416 7.24 -23.47 -5.14
N ILE A 417 6.73 -22.40 -4.55
CA ILE A 417 5.95 -21.35 -5.23
C ILE A 417 6.89 -20.26 -5.77
N LEU A 418 7.88 -19.84 -4.96
CA LEU A 418 8.88 -18.85 -5.33
C LEU A 418 10.26 -19.52 -5.53
N PRO A 419 11.11 -18.97 -6.40
CA PRO A 419 12.43 -19.56 -6.62
C PRO A 419 13.28 -19.54 -5.34
N GLU A 420 14.17 -20.50 -5.20
CA GLU A 420 15.13 -20.53 -4.10
C GLU A 420 15.91 -19.21 -4.01
N GLY A 421 16.05 -18.67 -2.79
CA GLY A 421 16.74 -17.41 -2.55
C GLY A 421 15.92 -16.14 -2.92
N TYR A 422 14.67 -16.28 -3.38
CA TYR A 422 13.86 -15.11 -3.72
C TYR A 422 13.47 -14.30 -2.48
N ALA A 423 13.17 -14.97 -1.37
CA ALA A 423 12.92 -14.29 -0.09
C ALA A 423 14.17 -13.48 0.34
N LYS A 424 15.37 -14.03 0.17
CA LYS A 424 16.62 -13.32 0.42
C LYS A 424 16.81 -12.13 -0.54
N PHE A 425 16.49 -12.28 -1.84
CA PHE A 425 16.57 -11.18 -2.81
C PHE A 425 15.69 -10.00 -2.38
N VAL A 426 14.44 -10.23 -2.02
CA VAL A 426 13.52 -9.15 -1.64
C VAL A 426 13.85 -8.51 -0.30
N SER A 427 14.50 -9.23 0.62
CA SER A 427 14.93 -8.76 1.94
C SER A 427 16.39 -8.27 1.98
N THR A 428 17.09 -8.27 0.84
CA THR A 428 18.44 -7.70 0.73
C THR A 428 18.34 -6.26 0.23
N VAL A 429 19.13 -5.36 0.85
CA VAL A 429 19.17 -3.95 0.48
C VAL A 429 19.57 -3.80 -0.99
N ALA A 430 18.75 -3.10 -1.75
CA ALA A 430 18.99 -2.81 -3.15
C ALA A 430 20.21 -1.88 -3.34
N PRO A 431 21.09 -2.14 -4.33
CA PRO A 431 22.36 -1.40 -4.48
C PRO A 431 22.20 0.12 -4.62
N ALA A 432 21.20 0.57 -5.38
CA ALA A 432 20.94 2.01 -5.56
C ALA A 432 20.50 2.69 -4.26
N TRP A 433 19.73 2.01 -3.41
CA TRP A 433 19.31 2.52 -2.11
C TRP A 433 20.46 2.56 -1.10
N ALA A 434 21.33 1.54 -1.12
CA ALA A 434 22.55 1.55 -0.33
C ALA A 434 23.47 2.71 -0.74
N ALA A 435 23.65 2.93 -2.04
CA ALA A 435 24.43 4.03 -2.60
C ALA A 435 23.83 5.42 -2.28
N ASP A 436 22.50 5.52 -2.10
CA ASP A 436 21.83 6.73 -1.64
C ASP A 436 21.99 6.97 -0.12
N GLY A 437 22.66 6.06 0.62
CA GLY A 437 22.76 6.14 2.09
C GLY A 437 21.43 5.82 2.80
N ARG A 438 20.49 5.19 2.12
CA ARG A 438 19.20 4.74 2.64
C ARG A 438 19.03 3.23 2.49
N PRO A 439 19.70 2.41 3.28
CA PRO A 439 19.73 0.95 3.11
C PRO A 439 18.44 0.28 3.64
N ILE A 440 17.26 0.78 3.28
CA ILE A 440 15.97 0.41 3.85
C ILE A 440 15.00 -0.27 2.87
N TYR A 441 15.42 -0.55 1.64
CA TYR A 441 14.54 -1.08 0.60
C TYR A 441 15.20 -2.21 -0.19
N GLY A 442 14.43 -3.25 -0.47
CA GLY A 442 14.82 -4.43 -1.24
C GLY A 442 13.99 -4.61 -2.51
N GLY A 443 13.51 -5.82 -2.75
CA GLY A 443 12.67 -6.16 -3.90
C GLY A 443 11.18 -5.94 -3.65
N PHE A 444 10.71 -4.69 -3.66
CA PHE A 444 9.36 -4.27 -3.25
C PHE A 444 9.00 -4.61 -1.80
N PHE A 445 10.02 -4.69 -0.95
CA PHE A 445 9.91 -4.81 0.50
C PHE A 445 10.74 -3.73 1.19
N TRP A 446 10.23 -3.24 2.30
CA TRP A 446 11.00 -2.43 3.23
C TRP A 446 11.80 -3.33 4.17
N ILE A 447 12.93 -2.83 4.65
CA ILE A 447 13.84 -3.57 5.53
C ILE A 447 14.13 -2.69 6.76
N ASN A 448 14.10 -3.28 7.95
CA ASN A 448 14.30 -2.58 9.23
C ASN A 448 15.78 -2.31 9.56
N THR A 449 16.62 -2.08 8.56
CA THR A 449 18.07 -1.88 8.77
C THR A 449 18.40 -0.65 9.59
N ASP A 450 17.57 0.39 9.54
CA ASP A 450 17.68 1.62 10.35
C ASP A 450 17.23 1.41 11.81
N GLY A 451 16.50 0.33 12.10
CA GLY A 451 16.00 0.01 13.44
C GLY A 451 14.83 0.88 13.90
N ASP A 452 14.06 1.42 12.94
CA ASP A 452 12.89 2.24 13.28
C ASP A 452 11.81 1.43 14.02
N LEU A 453 11.59 0.18 13.64
CA LEU A 453 10.72 -0.72 14.37
C LEU A 453 11.52 -1.43 15.48
N PRO A 454 10.95 -1.62 16.70
CA PRO A 454 11.60 -2.30 17.80
C PRO A 454 11.63 -3.83 17.64
N VAL A 455 12.18 -4.27 16.50
CA VAL A 455 12.36 -5.66 16.11
C VAL A 455 13.76 -5.82 15.49
N PRO A 456 14.26 -7.05 15.31
CA PRO A 456 15.56 -7.28 14.67
C PRO A 456 15.71 -6.58 13.32
N LYS A 457 16.94 -6.16 13.00
CA LYS A 457 17.24 -5.37 11.79
C LYS A 457 17.10 -6.15 10.48
N GLU A 458 17.12 -7.48 10.54
CA GLU A 458 16.85 -8.34 9.38
C GLU A 458 15.35 -8.43 9.04
N ALA A 459 14.48 -7.94 9.92
CA ALA A 459 13.06 -7.91 9.64
C ALA A 459 12.75 -7.10 8.38
N TYR A 460 11.88 -7.62 7.57
CA TYR A 460 11.44 -6.96 6.33
C TYR A 460 9.92 -7.02 6.22
N PHE A 461 9.35 -6.08 5.49
CA PHE A 461 7.91 -5.91 5.54
C PHE A 461 7.29 -5.33 4.27
N MET A 462 6.07 -5.73 4.02
CA MET A 462 5.13 -5.10 3.12
C MET A 462 4.53 -3.90 3.84
N SER A 463 4.56 -2.72 3.23
CA SER A 463 4.03 -1.50 3.85
C SER A 463 3.11 -0.76 2.90
N GLY A 464 1.99 -0.27 3.43
CA GLY A 464 1.00 0.51 2.70
C GLY A 464 0.64 1.81 3.39
N ALA A 465 0.24 2.78 2.58
CA ALA A 465 -0.23 4.08 3.05
C ALA A 465 -1.32 3.92 4.13
N GLY A 466 -1.28 4.78 5.15
CA GLY A 466 -2.16 4.65 6.31
C GLY A 466 -1.63 3.65 7.35
N GLY A 467 -0.41 3.11 7.21
CA GLY A 467 0.23 2.22 8.18
C GLY A 467 -0.24 0.77 8.10
N GLN A 468 -0.64 0.33 6.91
CA GLN A 468 -0.88 -1.08 6.61
C GLN A 468 0.46 -1.81 6.63
N THR A 469 0.54 -2.95 7.31
CA THR A 469 1.82 -3.64 7.50
C THR A 469 1.63 -5.16 7.55
N THR A 470 2.47 -5.88 6.82
CA THR A 470 2.75 -7.30 7.05
C THR A 470 4.25 -7.43 7.29
N LEU A 471 4.62 -7.62 8.55
CA LEU A 471 6.00 -7.69 9.03
C LEU A 471 6.44 -9.15 9.17
N ILE A 472 7.63 -9.46 8.66
CA ILE A 472 8.23 -10.79 8.67
C ILE A 472 9.52 -10.70 9.48
N ILE A 473 9.65 -11.51 10.53
CA ILE A 473 10.79 -11.52 11.45
C ILE A 473 11.40 -12.93 11.45
N PRO A 474 12.37 -13.21 10.56
CA PRO A 474 12.89 -14.56 10.36
C PRO A 474 13.50 -15.18 11.62
N SER A 475 14.30 -14.43 12.39
CA SER A 475 14.93 -14.92 13.62
C SER A 475 13.96 -15.35 14.71
N HIS A 476 12.68 -15.00 14.60
CA HIS A 476 11.62 -15.36 15.55
C HIS A 476 10.54 -16.26 14.93
N ASP A 477 10.67 -16.67 13.66
CA ASP A 477 9.62 -17.38 12.91
C ASP A 477 8.25 -16.67 13.01
N LEU A 478 8.25 -15.35 12.99
CA LEU A 478 7.08 -14.52 13.31
C LEU A 478 6.60 -13.71 12.11
N VAL A 479 5.28 -13.69 11.91
CA VAL A 479 4.62 -12.75 10.99
C VAL A 479 3.57 -11.96 11.77
N VAL A 480 3.59 -10.63 11.61
CA VAL A 480 2.65 -9.70 12.23
C VAL A 480 1.96 -8.89 11.16
N VAL A 481 0.63 -8.93 11.15
CA VAL A 481 -0.18 -8.12 10.24
C VAL A 481 -0.96 -7.09 11.02
N ARG A 482 -0.90 -5.83 10.58
CA ARG A 482 -1.78 -4.76 11.05
C ARG A 482 -2.45 -4.10 9.86
N LEU A 483 -3.78 -4.06 9.86
CA LEU A 483 -4.60 -3.28 8.94
C LEU A 483 -5.42 -2.26 9.74
N ARG A 484 -5.60 -1.06 9.17
CA ARG A 484 -6.34 0.03 9.83
C ARG A 484 -6.92 1.03 8.84
N HIS A 485 -7.78 1.93 9.33
CA HIS A 485 -8.28 3.03 8.50
C HIS A 485 -7.30 4.21 8.53
N PHE A 486 -7.13 4.84 7.40
CA PHE A 486 -6.04 5.78 7.11
C PHE A 486 -5.95 6.94 8.12
N ARG A 487 -7.09 7.49 8.56
CA ARG A 487 -7.13 8.63 9.49
C ARG A 487 -6.38 8.36 10.81
N GLY A 488 -6.35 7.11 11.24
CA GLY A 488 -5.71 6.72 12.50
C GLY A 488 -4.18 6.61 12.47
N VAL A 489 -3.52 6.87 11.32
CA VAL A 489 -2.10 6.55 11.10
C VAL A 489 -1.18 7.13 12.16
N GLN A 490 -1.30 8.40 12.49
CA GLN A 490 -0.41 9.05 13.47
C GLN A 490 -0.71 8.63 14.91
N ALA A 491 -2.01 8.53 15.26
CA ALA A 491 -2.42 8.15 16.61
C ALA A 491 -1.96 6.73 16.99
N GLY A 492 -1.97 5.80 16.03
CA GLY A 492 -1.67 4.39 16.29
C GLY A 492 -0.19 3.98 16.14
N GLU A 493 0.73 4.90 15.90
CA GLU A 493 2.14 4.55 15.70
C GLU A 493 2.80 4.01 16.98
N ASN A 494 2.62 4.71 18.08
CA ASN A 494 3.20 4.29 19.38
C ASN A 494 2.59 2.99 19.88
N GLY A 495 1.28 2.78 19.68
CA GLY A 495 0.60 1.53 20.03
C GLY A 495 1.17 0.34 19.25
N PHE A 496 1.48 0.53 17.97
CA PHE A 496 2.10 -0.51 17.17
C PHE A 496 3.53 -0.81 17.60
N LYS A 497 4.37 0.20 17.82
CA LYS A 497 5.74 -0.02 18.32
C LYS A 497 5.74 -0.73 19.68
N ARG A 498 4.82 -0.35 20.59
CA ARG A 498 4.63 -1.06 21.84
C ARG A 498 4.20 -2.51 21.65
N ALA A 499 3.27 -2.78 20.74
CA ALA A 499 2.85 -4.14 20.40
C ALA A 499 4.02 -4.99 19.91
N LEU A 500 4.86 -4.45 19.02
CA LEU A 500 6.03 -5.14 18.51
C LEU A 500 7.06 -5.44 19.61
N ALA A 501 7.34 -4.48 20.50
CA ALA A 501 8.25 -4.71 21.63
C ALA A 501 7.74 -5.84 22.55
N LEU A 502 6.45 -5.87 22.88
CA LEU A 502 5.83 -6.93 23.66
C LEU A 502 5.92 -8.30 22.96
N LEU A 503 5.77 -8.34 21.63
CA LEU A 503 5.93 -9.58 20.85
C LEU A 503 7.38 -10.10 20.89
N MET A 504 8.38 -9.20 20.88
CA MET A 504 9.79 -9.62 20.99
C MET A 504 10.11 -10.20 22.38
N GLU A 505 9.38 -9.81 23.42
CA GLU A 505 9.48 -10.41 24.75
C GLU A 505 8.67 -11.72 24.87
N ALA A 506 7.57 -11.85 24.09
CA ALA A 506 6.67 -12.98 24.14
C ALA A 506 7.15 -14.22 23.38
N VAL A 507 7.92 -13.99 22.30
CA VAL A 507 8.29 -15.02 21.33
C VAL A 507 9.81 -15.25 21.36
N PRO A 508 10.28 -16.48 21.55
CA PRO A 508 11.72 -16.75 21.61
C PRO A 508 12.37 -16.62 20.24
N THR A 509 13.65 -16.26 20.23
CA THR A 509 14.51 -16.39 19.05
C THR A 509 14.65 -17.87 18.69
N THR A 510 14.50 -18.20 17.42
CA THR A 510 14.55 -19.59 16.92
C THR A 510 15.81 -19.93 16.14
N HIS A 511 16.59 -18.90 15.73
CA HIS A 511 17.85 -19.04 14.97
C HIS A 511 18.92 -18.07 15.47
#